data_0fe36c4446ad8b9f35f4b3234f6d8e5c
#
_entry.id   0fe36c4446ad8b9f35f4b3234f6d8e5c
#
_cell.length_a   1.000
_cell.length_b   1.000
_cell.length_c   1.000
_cell.angle_alpha   90.00
_cell.angle_beta   90.00
_cell.angle_gamma   90.00
#
_symmetry.space_group_name_H-M   'P 1'
#
loop_
_entity.id
_entity.type
_entity.pdbx_description
1 polymer ?
#
loop_
_entity_poly.entity_id
_entity_poly.type
_entity_poly.pdbx_seq_one_letter_code
_entity_poly.pdbx_strand_id
1 'polypeptide(L)'
;MMKRETFKIADIYVPVKRRATLNPSTVQQLAQDMLQNGQKSPILVRRDGDRFVLVEGLHRLEACKALGEETILGYLVQAAKH
;
A
#
# COMPACT_ATOMS: atom_id res chain seq x y z
N MET A 1 0.15 10.35 -17.07
CA MET A 1 0.27 10.90 -15.70
C MET A 1 -0.52 10.02 -14.74
N MET A 2 0.10 9.63 -13.64
CA MET A 2 -0.58 8.85 -12.61
C MET A 2 -1.38 9.77 -11.70
N LYS A 3 -2.60 9.36 -11.39
CA LYS A 3 -3.48 10.13 -10.53
C LYS A 3 -3.51 9.52 -9.13
N ARG A 4 -3.35 10.35 -8.12
CA ARG A 4 -3.48 9.92 -6.73
C ARG A 4 -4.93 9.59 -6.42
N GLU A 5 -5.16 8.42 -5.84
CA GLU A 5 -6.48 7.95 -5.49
C GLU A 5 -6.45 7.31 -4.11
N THR A 6 -7.63 7.15 -3.55
CA THR A 6 -7.81 6.44 -2.27
C THR A 6 -8.32 5.04 -2.58
N PHE A 7 -7.65 4.04 -2.03
CA PHE A 7 -8.02 2.63 -2.22
C PHE A 7 -8.44 2.00 -0.89
N LYS A 8 -9.41 1.11 -0.95
CA LYS A 8 -9.78 0.32 0.22
C LYS A 8 -8.70 -0.74 0.45
N ILE A 9 -8.16 -0.78 1.65
CA ILE A 9 -7.10 -1.73 1.99
C ILE A 9 -7.58 -3.18 1.79
N ALA A 10 -8.86 -3.45 2.09
CA ALA A 10 -9.42 -4.79 1.93
C ALA A 10 -9.41 -5.28 0.48
N ASP A 11 -9.34 -4.37 -0.50
CA ASP A 11 -9.33 -4.72 -1.92
C ASP A 11 -7.92 -4.92 -2.47
N ILE A 12 -6.89 -4.74 -1.63
CA ILE A 12 -5.49 -4.82 -2.08
C ILE A 12 -4.91 -6.18 -1.71
N TYR A 13 -4.53 -6.93 -2.73
CA TYR A 13 -3.85 -8.21 -2.56
C TYR A 13 -2.33 -7.98 -2.48
N VAL A 14 -1.68 -8.61 -1.52
CA VAL A 14 -0.23 -8.54 -1.38
C VAL A 14 0.35 -9.89 -1.82
N PRO A 15 1.16 -9.92 -2.90
CA PRO A 15 1.79 -11.17 -3.32
C PRO A 15 2.64 -11.80 -2.21
N VAL A 16 2.62 -13.12 -2.14
CA VAL A 16 3.32 -13.88 -1.07
C VAL A 16 4.80 -13.54 -1.01
N LYS A 17 5.44 -13.39 -2.17
CA LYS A 17 6.86 -13.06 -2.22
C LYS A 17 7.17 -11.72 -1.55
N ARG A 18 6.26 -10.77 -1.65
CA ARG A 18 6.44 -9.46 -1.02
C ARG A 18 6.31 -9.55 0.49
N ARG A 19 5.41 -10.39 0.98
CA ARG A 19 5.22 -10.57 2.42
C ARG A 19 6.48 -11.05 3.10
N ALA A 20 7.31 -11.81 2.39
CA ALA A 20 8.56 -12.34 2.94
C ALA A 20 9.59 -11.25 3.23
N THR A 21 9.43 -10.05 2.65
CA THR A 21 10.34 -8.94 2.87
C THR A 21 9.90 -8.02 4.00
N LEU A 22 8.80 -8.33 4.68
CA LEU A 22 8.23 -7.48 5.72
C LEU A 22 9.16 -7.37 6.92
N ASN A 23 9.43 -6.12 7.33
CA ASN A 23 10.22 -5.83 8.53
C ASN A 23 9.32 -5.14 9.55
N PRO A 24 8.97 -5.82 10.65
CA PRO A 24 8.04 -5.25 11.65
C PRO A 24 8.54 -3.96 12.28
N SER A 25 9.84 -3.80 12.45
CA SER A 25 10.41 -2.59 13.01
C SER A 25 10.17 -1.38 12.10
N THR A 26 10.32 -1.58 10.79
CA THR A 26 10.04 -0.55 9.81
C THR A 26 8.56 -0.18 9.82
N VAL A 27 7.68 -1.18 9.95
CA VAL A 27 6.23 -0.94 10.02
C VAL A 27 5.90 -0.05 11.23
N GLN A 28 6.49 -0.33 12.40
CA GLN A 28 6.25 0.47 13.59
C GLN A 28 6.71 1.92 13.42
N GLN A 29 7.89 2.11 12.85
CA GLN A 29 8.44 3.44 12.62
C GLN A 29 7.55 4.23 11.66
N LEU A 30 7.11 3.59 10.58
CA LEU A 30 6.21 4.23 9.62
C LEU A 30 4.87 4.55 10.25
N ALA A 31 4.32 3.64 11.05
CA ALA A 31 3.04 3.86 11.71
C ALA A 31 3.12 5.09 12.63
N GLN A 32 4.19 5.22 13.40
CA GLN A 32 4.37 6.36 14.27
C GLN A 32 4.50 7.67 13.49
N ASP A 33 5.26 7.65 12.40
CA ASP A 33 5.40 8.82 11.54
C ASP A 33 4.06 9.21 10.91
N MET A 34 3.33 8.24 10.43
CA MET A 34 2.03 8.48 9.78
C MET A 34 0.98 8.98 10.76
N LEU A 35 1.04 8.52 12.01
CA LEU A 35 0.14 9.00 13.05
C LEU A 35 0.33 10.49 13.31
N GLN A 36 1.57 10.97 13.28
CA GLN A 36 1.90 12.36 13.54
C GLN A 36 1.78 13.24 12.30
N ASN A 37 2.17 12.73 11.14
CA ASN A 37 2.37 13.54 9.94
C ASN A 37 1.50 13.14 8.75
N GLY A 38 0.69 12.10 8.91
CA GLY A 38 -0.12 11.56 7.82
C GLY A 38 0.70 10.73 6.84
N GLN A 39 0.03 10.25 5.81
CA GLN A 39 0.69 9.45 4.78
C GLN A 39 1.39 10.37 3.78
N LYS A 40 2.71 10.31 3.73
CA LYS A 40 3.53 11.18 2.87
C LYS A 40 3.73 10.61 1.47
N SER A 41 3.86 9.29 1.35
CA SER A 41 4.14 8.65 0.07
C SER A 41 3.02 7.68 -0.28
N PRO A 42 2.42 7.82 -1.46
CA PRO A 42 1.40 6.86 -1.91
C PRO A 42 2.03 5.51 -2.22
N ILE A 43 1.21 4.46 -2.12
CA ILE A 43 1.60 3.12 -2.59
C ILE A 43 1.33 3.02 -4.09
N LEU A 44 1.84 1.98 -4.72
CA LEU A 44 1.54 1.68 -6.12
C LEU A 44 0.77 0.37 -6.19
N VAL A 45 -0.36 0.40 -6.90
CA VAL A 45 -1.18 -0.79 -7.12
C VAL A 45 -1.53 -0.91 -8.60
N ARG A 46 -1.79 -2.13 -9.04
CA ARG A 46 -2.32 -2.39 -10.38
C ARG A 46 -3.65 -3.11 -10.28
N ARG A 47 -4.49 -2.95 -11.27
CA ARG A 47 -5.77 -3.64 -11.29
C ARG A 47 -5.59 -5.10 -11.71
N ASP A 48 -6.33 -5.97 -11.06
CA ASP A 48 -6.37 -7.40 -11.39
C ASP A 48 -7.79 -7.88 -11.14
N GLY A 49 -8.63 -7.83 -12.19
CA GLY A 49 -10.04 -8.17 -12.07
C GLY A 49 -10.74 -7.23 -11.09
N ASP A 50 -11.35 -7.81 -10.07
CA ASP A 50 -12.12 -7.05 -9.08
C ASP A 50 -11.27 -6.55 -7.92
N ARG A 51 -9.97 -6.83 -7.95
CA ARG A 51 -9.07 -6.45 -6.87
C ARG A 51 -7.91 -5.64 -7.40
N PHE A 52 -7.12 -5.11 -6.47
CA PHE A 52 -5.85 -4.45 -6.79
C PHE A 52 -4.72 -5.32 -6.26
N VAL A 53 -3.59 -5.28 -6.94
CA VAL A 53 -2.38 -6.00 -6.51
C VAL A 53 -1.33 -4.97 -6.14
N LEU A 54 -0.74 -5.12 -4.96
CA LEU A 54 0.31 -4.21 -4.51
C LEU A 54 1.54 -4.37 -5.40
N VAL A 55 2.01 -3.25 -5.96
CA VAL A 55 3.24 -3.19 -6.73
C VAL A 55 4.38 -2.70 -5.84
N GLU A 56 4.14 -1.66 -5.03
CA GLU A 56 5.16 -1.10 -4.16
C GLU A 56 4.50 -0.43 -2.96
N GLY A 57 5.15 -0.52 -1.79
CA GLY A 57 4.68 0.14 -0.59
C GLY A 57 4.19 -0.81 0.49
N LEU A 58 4.76 -2.02 0.59
CA LEU A 58 4.34 -3.02 1.56
C LEU A 58 4.34 -2.50 2.99
N HIS A 59 5.45 -1.88 3.42
CA HIS A 59 5.58 -1.43 4.80
C HIS A 59 4.59 -0.32 5.11
N ARG A 60 4.32 0.54 4.13
CA ARG A 60 3.35 1.62 4.30
C ARG A 60 1.93 1.07 4.38
N LEU A 61 1.61 0.06 3.58
CA LEU A 61 0.32 -0.61 3.65
C LEU A 61 0.12 -1.27 5.02
N GLU A 62 1.14 -1.98 5.51
CA GLU A 62 1.06 -2.62 6.82
C GLU A 62 0.96 -1.61 7.95
N ALA A 63 1.63 -0.47 7.81
CA ALA A 63 1.52 0.61 8.80
C ALA A 63 0.09 1.16 8.86
N CYS A 64 -0.55 1.36 7.73
CA CYS A 64 -1.95 1.79 7.69
C CYS A 64 -2.87 0.78 8.36
N LYS A 65 -2.64 -0.52 8.12
CA LYS A 65 -3.42 -1.57 8.78
C LYS A 65 -3.23 -1.53 10.29
N ALA A 66 -1.98 -1.34 10.73
CA ALA A 66 -1.66 -1.28 12.16
C ALA A 66 -2.34 -0.09 12.84
N LEU A 67 -2.56 1.00 12.10
CA LEU A 67 -3.25 2.18 12.61
C LEU A 67 -4.78 2.04 12.55
N GLY A 68 -5.30 0.94 12.02
CA GLY A 68 -6.74 0.73 11.89
C GLY A 68 -7.38 1.51 10.76
N GLU A 69 -6.60 1.95 9.78
CA GLU A 69 -7.13 2.66 8.62
C GLU A 69 -7.85 1.71 7.67
N GLU A 70 -8.92 2.18 7.07
CA GLU A 70 -9.66 1.40 6.08
C GLU A 70 -9.21 1.68 4.66
N THR A 71 -8.60 2.84 4.43
CA THR A 71 -8.17 3.30 3.10
C THR A 71 -6.72 3.74 3.13
N ILE A 72 -6.12 3.81 1.95
CA ILE A 72 -4.74 4.23 1.79
C ILE A 72 -4.60 5.00 0.47
N LEU A 73 -3.76 6.04 0.48
CA LEU A 73 -3.45 6.78 -0.73
C LEU A 73 -2.52 5.99 -1.62
N GLY A 74 -2.79 5.99 -2.92
CA GLY A 74 -1.95 5.28 -3.88
C GLY A 74 -2.11 5.80 -5.28
N TYR A 75 -1.29 5.25 -6.16
CA TYR A 75 -1.39 5.45 -7.60
C TYR A 75 -1.76 4.14 -8.27
N LEU A 76 -2.69 4.21 -9.20
CA LEU A 76 -3.01 3.07 -10.05
C LEU A 76 -2.03 3.08 -11.22
N VAL A 77 -1.21 2.03 -11.31
CA VAL A 77 -0.26 1.89 -12.40
C VAL A 77 -0.76 0.82 -13.36
N GLN A 78 -0.43 0.96 -14.62
CA GLN A 78 -0.83 -0.03 -15.61
C GLN A 78 0.14 -1.19 -15.57
N ALA A 79 -0.42 -2.41 -15.67
CA ALA A 79 0.42 -3.59 -15.83
C ALA A 79 1.13 -3.51 -17.17
N ALA A 80 2.40 -3.95 -17.20
CA ALA A 80 3.14 -4.02 -18.45
C ALA A 80 2.44 -5.00 -19.39
N LYS A 81 2.33 -4.60 -20.65
CA LYS A 81 1.78 -5.46 -21.70
C LYS A 81 2.93 -6.03 -22.50
N HIS A 82 2.92 -7.32 -22.69
CA HIS A 82 3.95 -8.00 -23.46
C HIS A 82 3.33 -8.86 -24.53
#